data_5fc98885f896fbdb67851aa795a5ef5c
#
_entry.id   5fc98885f896fbdb67851aa795a5ef5c
#
_cell.length_a   1.000
_cell.length_b   1.000
_cell.length_c   1.000
_cell.angle_alpha   90.00
_cell.angle_beta   90.00
_cell.angle_gamma   90.00
#
_symmetry.space_group_name_H-M   'P 1'
#
loop_
_entity.id
_entity.type
_entity.pdbx_description
1 polymer ?
#
loop_
_entity_poly.entity_id
_entity_poly.type
_entity_poly.pdbx_seq_one_letter_code
_entity_poly.pdbx_strand_id
1 'polypeptide(L)'
;MNKQKPTRQVNDYVLLFSAGAALSVVFLWIASYIFPEGEIIGGRRVFENIPKSIQYIFYILSAASVFICGFLFSLRAKNWSRGTEEKRKVKLSKRILSFFDGILMRTTLRFKAAGVMHSMIYLGFLGLFAGTITLEIHHLMPPSLKFLQGTTYIVYSFSLELASLLYLGGLGWAFYRRIFGTEDRIKTKTKMDDYLTLSLLAFMGISGLTTEAGRILVEGFPNYEKWSFVGYYIATLLPFDDGILFHRVSWILHTVSFFLFLLVLPQSKLRHIVT
;
A
#
# COMPACT_ATOMS: atom_id res chain seq x y z
N MET A 1 -9.48 -8.28 49.81
CA MET A 1 -9.18 -7.35 48.69
C MET A 1 -9.04 -8.14 47.41
N ASN A 2 -10.08 -8.19 46.60
CA ASN A 2 -10.10 -8.89 45.32
C ASN A 2 -9.33 -8.02 44.31
N LYS A 3 -8.07 -8.40 43.98
CA LYS A 3 -7.32 -7.77 42.88
C LYS A 3 -8.04 -8.14 41.58
N GLN A 4 -8.93 -7.29 41.07
CA GLN A 4 -9.42 -7.41 39.72
C GLN A 4 -8.21 -7.44 38.77
N LYS A 5 -8.09 -8.53 38.00
CA LYS A 5 -7.09 -8.60 36.91
C LYS A 5 -7.29 -7.37 36.03
N PRO A 6 -6.22 -6.64 35.70
CA PRO A 6 -6.36 -5.49 34.83
C PRO A 6 -6.97 -5.96 33.50
N THR A 7 -8.14 -5.46 33.16
CA THR A 7 -8.75 -5.67 31.84
C THR A 7 -7.83 -5.04 30.80
N ARG A 8 -7.39 -5.84 29.81
CA ARG A 8 -6.57 -5.32 28.70
C ARG A 8 -7.31 -4.16 28.04
N GLN A 9 -6.62 -3.04 27.87
CA GLN A 9 -7.16 -1.89 27.17
C GLN A 9 -7.07 -2.07 25.65
N VAL A 10 -7.85 -1.31 24.87
CA VAL A 10 -7.85 -1.39 23.39
C VAL A 10 -6.46 -1.18 22.81
N ASN A 11 -5.67 -0.27 23.38
CA ASN A 11 -4.29 -0.03 22.96
C ASN A 11 -3.38 -1.27 23.09
N ASP A 12 -3.62 -2.15 24.08
CA ASP A 12 -2.84 -3.38 24.25
C ASP A 12 -3.10 -4.36 23.10
N TYR A 13 -4.36 -4.46 22.64
CA TYR A 13 -4.71 -5.28 21.49
C TYR A 13 -4.10 -4.74 20.19
N VAL A 14 -4.13 -3.41 19.98
CA VAL A 14 -3.50 -2.77 18.83
C VAL A 14 -1.99 -3.02 18.82
N LEU A 15 -1.34 -2.91 19.98
CA LEU A 15 0.09 -3.17 20.11
C LEU A 15 0.44 -4.65 19.84
N LEU A 16 -0.34 -5.59 20.40
CA LEU A 16 -0.15 -7.02 20.16
C LEU A 16 -0.34 -7.37 18.69
N PHE A 17 -1.37 -6.82 18.04
CA PHE A 17 -1.60 -7.00 16.61
C PHE A 17 -0.41 -6.49 15.79
N SER A 18 0.11 -5.32 16.14
CA SER A 18 1.24 -4.70 15.44
C SER A 18 2.54 -5.48 15.63
N ALA A 19 2.78 -6.01 16.83
CA ALA A 19 3.90 -6.91 17.09
C ALA A 19 3.76 -8.21 16.30
N GLY A 20 2.56 -8.79 16.26
CA GLY A 20 2.26 -9.97 15.44
C GLY A 20 2.49 -9.73 13.95
N ALA A 21 2.04 -8.58 13.42
CA ALA A 21 2.27 -8.20 12.03
C ALA A 21 3.77 -8.02 11.71
N ALA A 22 4.54 -7.36 12.60
CA ALA A 22 5.99 -7.22 12.43
C ALA A 22 6.72 -8.57 12.47
N LEU A 23 6.33 -9.46 13.40
CA LEU A 23 6.86 -10.82 13.47
C LEU A 23 6.50 -11.63 12.22
N SER A 24 5.31 -11.43 11.64
CA SER A 24 4.94 -12.06 10.38
C SER A 24 5.88 -11.64 9.24
N VAL A 25 6.28 -10.37 9.15
CA VAL A 25 7.26 -9.90 8.16
C VAL A 25 8.61 -10.63 8.34
N VAL A 26 9.08 -10.80 9.58
CA VAL A 26 10.32 -11.55 9.86
C VAL A 26 10.16 -13.03 9.48
N PHE A 27 9.01 -13.62 9.78
CA PHE A 27 8.72 -15.00 9.39
C PHE A 27 8.71 -15.18 7.87
N LEU A 28 8.07 -14.25 7.15
CA LEU A 28 8.04 -14.25 5.69
C LEU A 28 9.46 -14.12 5.11
N TRP A 29 10.29 -13.28 5.69
CA TRP A 29 11.70 -13.17 5.32
C TRP A 29 12.45 -14.51 5.49
N ILE A 30 12.30 -15.18 6.64
CA ILE A 30 12.91 -16.50 6.86
C ILE A 30 12.37 -17.53 5.87
N ALA A 31 11.06 -17.53 5.61
CA ALA A 31 10.41 -18.44 4.67
C ALA A 31 10.96 -18.29 3.23
N SER A 32 11.31 -17.07 2.81
CA SER A 32 11.89 -16.81 1.49
C SER A 32 13.24 -17.51 1.25
N TYR A 33 13.94 -17.93 2.32
CA TYR A 33 15.15 -18.74 2.21
C TYR A 33 14.86 -20.23 2.13
N ILE A 34 13.78 -20.67 2.77
CA ILE A 34 13.39 -22.10 2.81
C ILE A 34 12.79 -22.52 1.47
N PHE A 35 12.06 -21.59 0.82
CA PHE A 35 11.39 -21.82 -0.45
C PHE A 35 12.06 -20.98 -1.55
N PRO A 36 13.13 -21.46 -2.21
CA PRO A 36 13.76 -20.76 -3.29
C PRO A 36 12.79 -20.51 -4.44
N GLU A 37 12.96 -19.38 -5.12
CA GLU A 37 12.20 -19.12 -6.35
C GLU A 37 12.53 -20.20 -7.40
N GLY A 38 11.51 -20.96 -7.78
CA GLY A 38 11.60 -21.87 -8.91
C GLY A 38 11.63 -21.13 -10.24
N GLU A 39 11.68 -21.87 -11.34
CA GLU A 39 11.53 -21.30 -12.66
C GLU A 39 10.13 -20.72 -12.83
N ILE A 40 10.04 -19.44 -13.22
CA ILE A 40 8.77 -18.73 -13.45
C ILE A 40 8.60 -18.55 -14.96
N ILE A 41 7.55 -19.14 -15.51
CA ILE A 41 7.26 -19.08 -16.95
C ILE A 41 6.16 -18.04 -17.20
N GLY A 42 6.46 -16.98 -17.97
CA GLY A 42 5.48 -15.94 -18.31
C GLY A 42 5.01 -15.12 -17.12
N GLY A 43 5.92 -14.75 -16.25
CA GLY A 43 5.72 -13.90 -15.08
C GLY A 43 7.03 -13.30 -14.59
N ARG A 44 6.94 -12.38 -13.60
CA ARG A 44 8.13 -11.69 -13.06
C ARG A 44 8.69 -12.38 -11.82
N ARG A 45 9.99 -12.23 -11.60
CA ARG A 45 10.65 -12.52 -10.31
C ARG A 45 10.65 -11.29 -9.42
N VAL A 46 10.41 -11.47 -8.10
CA VAL A 46 10.17 -10.35 -7.20
C VAL A 46 11.41 -9.52 -6.92
N PHE A 47 12.57 -10.14 -6.70
CA PHE A 47 13.80 -9.45 -6.31
C PHE A 47 14.95 -9.66 -7.34
N GLU A 48 14.64 -9.95 -8.60
CA GLU A 48 15.64 -10.42 -9.57
C GLU A 48 16.91 -9.55 -9.65
N ASN A 49 16.74 -8.24 -9.71
CA ASN A 49 17.86 -7.30 -9.87
C ASN A 49 18.28 -6.62 -8.55
N ILE A 50 17.72 -7.05 -7.41
CA ILE A 50 17.98 -6.45 -6.12
C ILE A 50 18.99 -7.29 -5.33
N PRO A 51 20.16 -6.73 -4.97
CA PRO A 51 21.18 -7.44 -4.18
C PRO A 51 20.63 -7.99 -2.87
N LYS A 52 21.10 -9.16 -2.44
CA LYS A 52 20.64 -9.80 -1.17
C LYS A 52 20.82 -8.90 0.04
N SER A 53 21.89 -8.11 0.11
CA SER A 53 22.11 -7.14 1.20
C SER A 53 20.97 -6.10 1.29
N ILE A 54 20.49 -5.61 0.13
CA ILE A 54 19.36 -4.66 0.09
C ILE A 54 18.05 -5.35 0.49
N GLN A 55 17.84 -6.61 0.08
CA GLN A 55 16.67 -7.40 0.50
C GLN A 55 16.63 -7.58 2.03
N TYR A 56 17.77 -7.83 2.68
CA TYR A 56 17.85 -7.95 4.14
C TYR A 56 17.45 -6.63 4.84
N ILE A 57 18.02 -5.53 4.37
CA ILE A 57 17.68 -4.19 4.89
C ILE A 57 16.20 -3.91 4.70
N PHE A 58 15.63 -4.27 3.55
CA PHE A 58 14.21 -4.11 3.26
C PHE A 58 13.31 -4.84 4.27
N TYR A 59 13.56 -6.11 4.56
CA TYR A 59 12.74 -6.87 5.51
C TYR A 59 12.88 -6.34 6.95
N ILE A 60 14.09 -5.96 7.37
CA ILE A 60 14.33 -5.36 8.69
C ILE A 60 13.56 -4.03 8.82
N LEU A 61 13.69 -3.14 7.84
CA LEU A 61 13.00 -1.85 7.84
C LEU A 61 11.49 -2.00 7.70
N SER A 62 11.01 -3.00 6.96
CA SER A 62 9.58 -3.32 6.85
C SER A 62 9.01 -3.72 8.21
N ALA A 63 9.64 -4.66 8.90
CA ALA A 63 9.22 -5.09 10.24
C ALA A 63 9.23 -3.92 11.23
N ALA A 64 10.30 -3.12 11.24
CA ALA A 64 10.41 -1.93 12.08
C ALA A 64 9.32 -0.89 11.78
N SER A 65 9.08 -0.58 10.50
CA SER A 65 8.08 0.40 10.08
C SER A 65 6.66 -0.03 10.43
N VAL A 66 6.33 -1.31 10.23
CA VAL A 66 5.04 -1.89 10.62
C VAL A 66 4.84 -1.82 12.13
N PHE A 67 5.86 -2.19 12.90
CA PHE A 67 5.80 -2.11 14.36
C PHE A 67 5.63 -0.67 14.85
N ILE A 68 6.44 0.28 14.35
CA ILE A 68 6.36 1.70 14.73
C ILE A 68 5.00 2.29 14.35
N CYS A 69 4.50 2.01 13.16
CA CYS A 69 3.17 2.44 12.72
C CYS A 69 2.09 1.97 13.70
N GLY A 70 2.08 0.69 14.03
CA GLY A 70 1.13 0.12 14.96
C GLY A 70 1.30 0.63 16.40
N PHE A 71 2.54 0.84 16.86
CA PHE A 71 2.83 1.46 18.15
C PHE A 71 2.22 2.87 18.23
N LEU A 72 2.45 3.70 17.21
CA LEU A 72 1.86 5.04 17.13
C LEU A 72 0.32 5.01 17.10
N PHE A 73 -0.29 4.03 16.43
CA PHE A 73 -1.74 3.81 16.50
C PHE A 73 -2.18 3.38 17.90
N SER A 74 -1.43 2.53 18.60
CA SER A 74 -1.76 2.09 19.96
C SER A 74 -1.81 3.26 20.93
N LEU A 75 -0.90 4.22 20.83
CA LEU A 75 -0.92 5.45 21.63
C LEU A 75 -2.19 6.27 21.42
N ARG A 76 -2.73 6.29 20.19
CA ARG A 76 -3.98 6.97 19.87
C ARG A 76 -5.20 6.17 20.32
N ALA A 77 -5.16 4.84 20.19
CA ALA A 77 -6.23 3.95 20.64
C ALA A 77 -6.48 4.04 22.15
N LYS A 78 -5.49 4.45 22.92
CA LYS A 78 -5.65 4.78 24.36
C LYS A 78 -6.75 5.82 24.61
N ASN A 79 -7.00 6.73 23.67
CA ASN A 79 -8.08 7.72 23.79
C ASN A 79 -9.47 7.10 23.66
N TRP A 80 -9.60 5.97 22.95
CA TRP A 80 -10.90 5.28 22.80
C TRP A 80 -11.36 4.60 24.09
N SER A 81 -10.42 4.20 24.94
CA SER A 81 -10.74 3.61 26.26
C SER A 81 -11.21 4.63 27.30
N ARG A 82 -11.15 5.94 26.98
CA ARG A 82 -11.67 7.01 27.86
C ARG A 82 -13.19 7.20 27.77
N GLY A 83 -13.82 6.61 26.76
CA GLY A 83 -15.28 6.65 26.59
C GLY A 83 -16.02 5.75 27.56
N THR A 84 -17.31 5.98 27.72
CA THR A 84 -18.21 5.07 28.43
C THR A 84 -18.62 3.90 27.56
N GLU A 85 -18.94 2.76 28.17
CA GLU A 85 -19.34 1.56 27.47
C GLU A 85 -20.62 1.80 26.64
N GLU A 86 -20.59 1.43 25.36
CA GLU A 86 -21.74 1.56 24.46
C GLU A 86 -22.79 0.48 24.74
N LYS A 87 -23.96 0.89 25.24
CA LYS A 87 -25.05 -0.02 25.61
C LYS A 87 -25.96 -0.41 24.42
N ARG A 88 -25.82 0.22 23.24
CA ARG A 88 -26.66 -0.09 22.07
C ARG A 88 -26.35 -1.47 21.51
N LYS A 89 -27.34 -2.33 21.48
CA LYS A 89 -27.22 -3.66 20.84
C LYS A 89 -27.48 -3.53 19.33
N VAL A 90 -26.41 -3.40 18.55
CA VAL A 90 -26.48 -3.44 17.08
C VAL A 90 -26.29 -4.87 16.60
N LYS A 91 -27.21 -5.39 15.77
CA LYS A 91 -27.08 -6.72 15.16
C LYS A 91 -25.78 -6.83 14.37
N LEU A 92 -25.05 -7.95 14.51
CA LEU A 92 -23.77 -8.18 13.85
C LEU A 92 -23.88 -8.00 12.32
N SER A 93 -24.97 -8.47 11.70
CA SER A 93 -25.23 -8.30 10.27
C SER A 93 -25.25 -6.84 9.84
N LYS A 94 -25.84 -5.94 10.63
CA LYS A 94 -25.83 -4.51 10.35
C LYS A 94 -24.43 -3.91 10.46
N ARG A 95 -23.61 -4.38 11.40
CA ARG A 95 -22.21 -3.94 11.52
C ARG A 95 -21.39 -4.38 10.31
N ILE A 96 -21.54 -5.63 9.88
CA ILE A 96 -20.86 -6.18 8.70
C ILE A 96 -21.27 -5.41 7.44
N LEU A 97 -22.57 -5.19 7.21
CA LEU A 97 -23.05 -4.42 6.06
C LEU A 97 -22.51 -2.98 6.07
N SER A 98 -22.55 -2.31 7.23
CA SER A 98 -22.01 -0.95 7.37
C SER A 98 -20.49 -0.89 7.10
N PHE A 99 -19.75 -1.93 7.49
CA PHE A 99 -18.32 -2.05 7.19
C PHE A 99 -18.07 -2.16 5.68
N PHE A 100 -18.81 -3.03 4.99
CA PHE A 100 -18.72 -3.15 3.52
C PHE A 100 -19.16 -1.87 2.80
N ASP A 101 -20.19 -1.18 3.27
CA ASP A 101 -20.60 0.13 2.72
C ASP A 101 -19.49 1.18 2.87
N GLY A 102 -18.71 1.12 3.95
CA GLY A 102 -17.52 1.94 4.14
C GLY A 102 -16.41 1.60 3.16
N ILE A 103 -16.04 0.32 3.04
CA ILE A 103 -15.01 -0.16 2.10
C ILE A 103 -15.37 0.19 0.64
N LEU A 104 -16.65 0.01 0.26
CA LEU A 104 -17.13 0.32 -1.09
C LEU A 104 -17.39 1.82 -1.31
N MET A 105 -17.05 2.67 -0.36
CA MET A 105 -17.19 4.13 -0.46
C MET A 105 -18.61 4.62 -0.76
N ARG A 106 -19.67 3.82 -0.53
CA ARG A 106 -21.05 4.14 -0.89
C ARG A 106 -21.55 5.44 -0.28
N THR A 107 -21.18 5.73 0.97
CA THR A 107 -21.52 6.99 1.65
C THR A 107 -20.77 8.18 1.07
N THR A 108 -19.52 7.99 0.70
CA THR A 108 -18.63 9.05 0.16
C THR A 108 -19.06 9.45 -1.26
N LEU A 109 -19.50 8.48 -2.07
CA LEU A 109 -19.98 8.72 -3.44
C LEU A 109 -21.20 9.64 -3.51
N ARG A 110 -21.95 9.84 -2.42
CA ARG A 110 -23.06 10.83 -2.35
C ARG A 110 -22.57 12.27 -2.57
N PHE A 111 -21.29 12.57 -2.33
CA PHE A 111 -20.70 13.90 -2.51
C PHE A 111 -20.19 14.15 -3.94
N LYS A 112 -20.82 13.55 -4.95
CA LYS A 112 -20.54 13.79 -6.39
C LYS A 112 -19.02 13.83 -6.68
N ALA A 113 -18.53 14.96 -7.26
CA ALA A 113 -17.15 15.08 -7.71
C ALA A 113 -16.10 14.81 -6.60
N ALA A 114 -16.31 15.32 -5.38
CA ALA A 114 -15.39 15.08 -4.26
C ALA A 114 -15.36 13.61 -3.84
N GLY A 115 -16.53 12.97 -3.85
CA GLY A 115 -16.67 11.56 -3.51
C GLY A 115 -16.03 10.65 -4.56
N VAL A 116 -16.24 10.94 -5.85
CA VAL A 116 -15.61 10.18 -6.94
C VAL A 116 -14.09 10.30 -6.87
N MET A 117 -13.56 11.52 -6.79
CA MET A 117 -12.12 11.76 -6.64
C MET A 117 -11.52 10.96 -5.45
N HIS A 118 -12.19 11.01 -4.29
CA HIS A 118 -11.72 10.30 -3.10
C HIS A 118 -11.78 8.78 -3.28
N SER A 119 -12.85 8.28 -3.90
CA SER A 119 -13.01 6.86 -4.20
C SER A 119 -11.96 6.36 -5.20
N MET A 120 -11.58 7.16 -6.19
CA MET A 120 -10.49 6.83 -7.12
C MET A 120 -9.16 6.64 -6.38
N ILE A 121 -8.81 7.58 -5.49
CA ILE A 121 -7.57 7.48 -4.68
C ILE A 121 -7.63 6.23 -3.80
N TYR A 122 -8.72 6.03 -3.08
CA TYR A 122 -8.85 4.94 -2.11
C TYR A 122 -8.87 3.57 -2.78
N LEU A 123 -9.74 3.36 -3.80
CA LEU A 123 -9.85 2.07 -4.47
C LEU A 123 -8.60 1.75 -5.30
N GLY A 124 -8.00 2.77 -5.93
CA GLY A 124 -6.72 2.62 -6.61
C GLY A 124 -5.61 2.21 -5.63
N PHE A 125 -5.48 2.90 -4.50
CA PHE A 125 -4.53 2.53 -3.45
C PHE A 125 -4.78 1.11 -2.91
N LEU A 126 -6.04 0.77 -2.62
CA LEU A 126 -6.40 -0.56 -2.10
C LEU A 126 -6.07 -1.66 -3.12
N GLY A 127 -6.34 -1.41 -4.41
CA GLY A 127 -5.99 -2.33 -5.50
C GLY A 127 -4.48 -2.57 -5.60
N LEU A 128 -3.68 -1.49 -5.59
CA LEU A 128 -2.21 -1.57 -5.61
C LEU A 128 -1.66 -2.28 -4.36
N PHE A 129 -2.21 -1.99 -3.20
CA PHE A 129 -1.81 -2.64 -1.95
C PHE A 129 -2.16 -4.13 -1.94
N ALA A 130 -3.37 -4.49 -2.39
CA ALA A 130 -3.76 -5.89 -2.55
C ALA A 130 -2.85 -6.62 -3.55
N GLY A 131 -2.47 -5.94 -4.64
CA GLY A 131 -1.51 -6.45 -5.61
C GLY A 131 -0.14 -6.73 -5.00
N THR A 132 0.37 -5.83 -4.17
CA THR A 132 1.64 -6.03 -3.45
C THR A 132 1.57 -7.24 -2.51
N ILE A 133 0.47 -7.39 -1.75
CA ILE A 133 0.25 -8.57 -0.90
C ILE A 133 0.20 -9.86 -1.74
N THR A 134 -0.52 -9.83 -2.85
CA THR A 134 -0.65 -10.97 -3.76
C THR A 134 0.72 -11.40 -4.31
N LEU A 135 1.55 -10.42 -4.68
CA LEU A 135 2.90 -10.66 -5.17
C LEU A 135 3.79 -11.28 -4.09
N GLU A 136 3.72 -10.78 -2.87
CA GLU A 136 4.49 -11.31 -1.74
C GLU A 136 4.05 -12.74 -1.39
N ILE A 137 2.75 -13.02 -1.40
CA ILE A 137 2.23 -14.38 -1.23
C ILE A 137 2.80 -15.29 -2.33
N HIS A 138 2.74 -14.87 -3.59
CA HIS A 138 3.31 -15.63 -4.70
C HIS A 138 4.81 -15.86 -4.52
N HIS A 139 5.56 -14.86 -4.08
CA HIS A 139 7.01 -14.95 -3.83
C HIS A 139 7.34 -16.06 -2.82
N LEU A 140 6.55 -16.15 -1.75
CA LEU A 140 6.75 -17.08 -0.64
C LEU A 140 6.22 -18.50 -0.90
N MET A 141 5.44 -18.71 -1.97
CA MET A 141 4.90 -20.02 -2.31
C MET A 141 6.00 -20.95 -2.82
N PRO A 142 5.96 -22.26 -2.46
CA PRO A 142 6.80 -23.27 -3.10
C PRO A 142 6.64 -23.26 -4.61
N PRO A 143 7.67 -23.66 -5.39
CA PRO A 143 7.63 -23.61 -6.87
C PRO A 143 6.38 -24.26 -7.48
N SER A 144 5.91 -25.38 -6.91
CA SER A 144 4.71 -26.10 -7.37
C SER A 144 3.39 -25.36 -7.15
N LEU A 145 3.36 -24.35 -6.28
CA LEU A 145 2.17 -23.56 -5.93
C LEU A 145 2.23 -22.12 -6.46
N LYS A 146 3.27 -21.78 -7.24
CA LYS A 146 3.41 -20.46 -7.87
C LYS A 146 2.25 -20.21 -8.85
N PHE A 147 1.44 -19.19 -8.60
CA PHE A 147 0.20 -18.96 -9.35
C PHE A 147 0.22 -17.72 -10.27
N LEU A 148 1.11 -16.73 -10.03
CA LEU A 148 1.23 -15.55 -10.91
C LEU A 148 2.12 -15.90 -12.13
N GLN A 149 1.58 -16.72 -13.03
CA GLN A 149 2.25 -17.15 -14.26
C GLN A 149 1.25 -17.14 -15.44
N GLY A 150 1.73 -16.94 -16.63
CA GLY A 150 0.93 -16.95 -17.85
C GLY A 150 -0.26 -15.99 -17.78
N THR A 151 -1.46 -16.47 -18.09
CA THR A 151 -2.69 -15.65 -18.12
C THR A 151 -3.01 -15.03 -16.78
N THR A 152 -2.76 -15.72 -15.65
CA THR A 152 -3.01 -15.17 -14.32
C THR A 152 -2.13 -13.93 -14.05
N TYR A 153 -0.86 -13.98 -14.48
CA TYR A 153 0.02 -12.83 -14.38
C TYR A 153 -0.45 -11.66 -15.25
N ILE A 154 -0.90 -11.94 -16.48
CA ILE A 154 -1.44 -10.92 -17.38
C ILE A 154 -2.63 -10.18 -16.76
N VAL A 155 -3.61 -10.93 -16.23
CA VAL A 155 -4.79 -10.33 -15.57
C VAL A 155 -4.39 -9.52 -14.34
N TYR A 156 -3.46 -10.04 -13.53
CA TYR A 156 -2.91 -9.35 -12.37
C TYR A 156 -2.26 -8.03 -12.78
N SER A 157 -1.33 -8.06 -13.73
CA SER A 157 -0.58 -6.90 -14.21
C SER A 157 -1.52 -5.82 -14.79
N PHE A 158 -2.42 -6.20 -15.69
CA PHE A 158 -3.42 -5.29 -16.25
C PHE A 158 -4.31 -4.64 -15.16
N SER A 159 -4.72 -5.41 -14.16
CA SER A 159 -5.52 -4.89 -13.04
C SER A 159 -4.77 -3.84 -12.22
N LEU A 160 -3.47 -4.03 -12.01
CA LEU A 160 -2.63 -3.06 -11.29
C LEU A 160 -2.41 -1.80 -12.09
N GLU A 161 -2.30 -1.89 -13.41
CA GLU A 161 -2.23 -0.72 -14.28
C GLU A 161 -3.49 0.14 -14.17
N LEU A 162 -4.66 -0.47 -14.23
CA LEU A 162 -5.93 0.24 -14.02
C LEU A 162 -6.00 0.87 -12.62
N ALA A 163 -5.56 0.15 -11.59
CA ALA A 163 -5.52 0.66 -10.23
C ALA A 163 -4.57 1.87 -10.10
N SER A 164 -3.40 1.82 -10.78
CA SER A 164 -2.42 2.92 -10.78
C SER A 164 -2.96 4.17 -11.47
N LEU A 165 -3.66 4.02 -12.59
CA LEU A 165 -4.31 5.12 -13.28
C LEU A 165 -5.43 5.75 -12.46
N LEU A 166 -6.27 4.93 -11.80
CA LEU A 166 -7.28 5.44 -10.86
C LEU A 166 -6.64 6.21 -9.72
N TYR A 167 -5.62 5.64 -9.11
CA TYR A 167 -4.92 6.25 -7.98
C TYR A 167 -4.28 7.59 -8.35
N LEU A 168 -3.45 7.62 -9.38
CA LEU A 168 -2.75 8.82 -9.82
C LEU A 168 -3.71 9.86 -10.42
N GLY A 169 -4.72 9.43 -11.16
CA GLY A 169 -5.77 10.32 -11.68
C GLY A 169 -6.56 10.98 -10.57
N GLY A 170 -6.93 10.23 -9.52
CA GLY A 170 -7.58 10.76 -8.33
C GLY A 170 -6.70 11.76 -7.57
N LEU A 171 -5.40 11.48 -7.41
CA LEU A 171 -4.43 12.38 -6.79
C LEU A 171 -4.24 13.66 -7.61
N GLY A 172 -4.08 13.55 -8.94
CA GLY A 172 -3.99 14.69 -9.84
C GLY A 172 -5.22 15.60 -9.72
N TRP A 173 -6.42 14.99 -9.66
CA TRP A 173 -7.66 15.72 -9.41
C TRP A 173 -7.67 16.39 -8.04
N ALA A 174 -7.16 15.74 -7.00
CA ALA A 174 -7.05 16.32 -5.65
C ALA A 174 -6.09 17.51 -5.61
N PHE A 175 -4.95 17.43 -6.30
CA PHE A 175 -4.04 18.58 -6.48
C PHE A 175 -4.69 19.71 -7.24
N TYR A 176 -5.32 19.41 -8.39
CA TYR A 176 -6.01 20.42 -9.19
C TYR A 176 -7.04 21.22 -8.37
N ARG A 177 -7.87 20.52 -7.60
CA ARG A 177 -8.87 21.16 -6.73
C ARG A 177 -8.25 22.04 -5.64
N ARG A 178 -7.06 21.71 -5.14
CA ARG A 178 -6.39 22.51 -4.11
C ARG A 178 -5.72 23.76 -4.67
N ILE A 179 -5.19 23.66 -5.87
CA ILE A 179 -4.46 24.77 -6.52
C ILE A 179 -5.44 25.73 -7.21
N PHE A 180 -6.37 25.19 -7.97
CA PHE A 180 -7.27 25.97 -8.85
C PHE A 180 -8.72 26.00 -8.38
N GLY A 181 -9.09 25.23 -7.35
CA GLY A 181 -10.47 25.19 -6.86
C GLY A 181 -10.92 26.50 -6.24
N THR A 182 -12.18 26.87 -6.52
CA THR A 182 -12.81 28.10 -6.02
C THR A 182 -13.51 27.91 -4.68
N GLU A 183 -13.59 26.68 -4.16
CA GLU A 183 -14.30 26.36 -2.91
C GLU A 183 -13.57 26.95 -1.70
N ASP A 184 -14.15 27.97 -1.06
CA ASP A 184 -13.59 28.64 0.12
C ASP A 184 -13.24 27.68 1.26
N ARG A 185 -14.04 26.64 1.45
CA ARG A 185 -13.78 25.62 2.44
C ARG A 185 -12.46 24.87 2.21
N ILE A 186 -12.05 24.66 0.97
CA ILE A 186 -10.79 24.00 0.65
C ILE A 186 -9.63 24.97 0.87
N LYS A 187 -9.75 26.20 0.37
CA LYS A 187 -8.72 27.25 0.51
C LYS A 187 -8.38 27.54 1.97
N THR A 188 -9.40 27.74 2.80
CA THR A 188 -9.20 28.10 4.22
C THR A 188 -8.69 26.96 5.11
N LYS A 189 -8.93 25.69 4.73
CA LYS A 189 -8.56 24.51 5.54
C LYS A 189 -7.35 23.75 5.02
N THR A 190 -6.86 24.06 3.82
CA THR A 190 -5.66 23.42 3.27
C THR A 190 -4.43 23.94 3.99
N LYS A 191 -3.63 23.03 4.53
CA LYS A 191 -2.36 23.31 5.20
C LYS A 191 -1.20 22.69 4.43
N MET A 192 0.03 23.09 4.76
CA MET A 192 1.24 22.50 4.17
C MET A 192 1.25 20.96 4.33
N ASP A 193 0.79 20.45 5.47
CA ASP A 193 0.70 18.99 5.73
C ASP A 193 -0.17 18.26 4.70
N ASP A 194 -1.18 18.93 4.12
CA ASP A 194 -2.03 18.30 3.09
C ASP A 194 -1.28 18.16 1.76
N TYR A 195 -0.47 19.17 1.40
CA TYR A 195 0.38 19.09 0.21
C TYR A 195 1.49 18.03 0.39
N LEU A 196 2.15 18.02 1.53
CA LEU A 196 3.18 17.01 1.82
C LEU A 196 2.61 15.59 1.77
N THR A 197 1.43 15.38 2.35
CA THR A 197 0.76 14.08 2.33
C THR A 197 0.40 13.66 0.90
N LEU A 198 -0.21 14.56 0.11
CA LEU A 198 -0.54 14.27 -1.29
C LEU A 198 0.70 14.03 -2.14
N SER A 199 1.77 14.81 -1.92
CA SER A 199 3.04 14.66 -2.64
C SER A 199 3.69 13.31 -2.32
N LEU A 200 3.67 12.87 -1.06
CA LEU A 200 4.17 11.56 -0.67
C LEU A 200 3.38 10.43 -1.37
N LEU A 201 2.05 10.53 -1.38
CA LEU A 201 1.20 9.56 -2.07
C LEU A 201 1.44 9.54 -3.58
N ALA A 202 1.57 10.72 -4.21
CA ALA A 202 1.85 10.82 -5.65
C ALA A 202 3.25 10.27 -5.98
N PHE A 203 4.26 10.61 -5.16
CA PHE A 203 5.61 10.09 -5.32
C PHE A 203 5.65 8.57 -5.21
N MET A 204 4.92 8.00 -4.24
CA MET A 204 4.82 6.54 -4.09
C MET A 204 4.20 5.88 -5.34
N GLY A 205 3.14 6.45 -5.91
CA GLY A 205 2.55 5.92 -7.15
C GLY A 205 3.47 6.04 -8.36
N ILE A 206 4.09 7.21 -8.55
CA ILE A 206 5.02 7.47 -9.66
C ILE A 206 6.26 6.57 -9.55
N SER A 207 6.86 6.47 -8.36
CA SER A 207 8.03 5.62 -8.14
C SER A 207 7.72 4.14 -8.33
N GLY A 208 6.49 3.69 -8.04
CA GLY A 208 6.03 2.34 -8.37
C GLY A 208 6.04 2.06 -9.87
N LEU A 209 5.45 2.95 -10.67
CA LEU A 209 5.48 2.85 -12.14
C LEU A 209 6.89 2.92 -12.73
N THR A 210 7.75 3.81 -12.20
CA THR A 210 9.14 3.87 -12.66
C THR A 210 9.94 2.62 -12.29
N THR A 211 9.65 2.00 -11.15
CA THR A 211 10.24 0.71 -10.77
C THR A 211 9.81 -0.41 -11.71
N GLU A 212 8.53 -0.46 -12.07
CA GLU A 212 8.02 -1.41 -13.06
C GLU A 212 8.66 -1.18 -14.42
N ALA A 213 8.72 0.05 -14.90
CA ALA A 213 9.35 0.40 -16.17
C ALA A 213 10.84 0.01 -16.19
N GLY A 214 11.58 0.28 -15.12
CA GLY A 214 12.98 -0.12 -14.99
C GLY A 214 13.16 -1.64 -15.03
N ARG A 215 12.27 -2.40 -14.41
CA ARG A 215 12.27 -3.86 -14.47
C ARG A 215 12.01 -4.35 -15.90
N ILE A 216 10.99 -3.85 -16.58
CA ILE A 216 10.64 -4.21 -17.96
C ILE A 216 11.82 -3.92 -18.91
N LEU A 217 12.48 -2.78 -18.72
CA LEU A 217 13.67 -2.41 -19.51
C LEU A 217 14.80 -3.44 -19.33
N VAL A 218 15.10 -3.85 -18.09
CA VAL A 218 16.16 -4.83 -17.79
C VAL A 218 15.81 -6.22 -18.29
N GLU A 219 14.54 -6.62 -18.25
CA GLU A 219 14.06 -7.91 -18.75
C GLU A 219 13.99 -7.98 -20.30
N GLY A 220 14.27 -6.89 -21.01
CA GLY A 220 14.28 -6.85 -22.48
C GLY A 220 12.89 -6.91 -23.12
N PHE A 221 11.90 -6.28 -22.51
CA PHE A 221 10.53 -6.13 -23.03
C PHE A 221 9.81 -7.46 -23.35
N PRO A 222 9.66 -8.38 -22.38
CA PRO A 222 8.98 -9.64 -22.65
C PRO A 222 7.52 -9.42 -23.08
N ASN A 223 7.01 -10.30 -23.94
CA ASN A 223 5.68 -10.13 -24.54
C ASN A 223 4.53 -10.07 -23.51
N TYR A 224 4.66 -10.77 -22.40
CA TYR A 224 3.63 -10.75 -21.34
C TYR A 224 3.57 -9.41 -20.59
N GLU A 225 4.65 -8.60 -20.62
CA GLU A 225 4.69 -7.26 -20.01
C GLU A 225 3.96 -6.18 -20.82
N LYS A 226 3.55 -6.45 -22.05
CA LYS A 226 2.71 -5.51 -22.83
C LYS A 226 1.38 -5.17 -22.13
N TRP A 227 0.94 -6.01 -21.22
CA TRP A 227 -0.26 -5.80 -20.42
C TRP A 227 -0.02 -4.88 -19.20
N SER A 228 1.23 -4.67 -18.83
CA SER A 228 1.70 -3.56 -17.97
C SER A 228 1.88 -2.29 -18.83
N PHE A 229 0.82 -1.87 -19.50
CA PHE A 229 0.90 -0.94 -20.65
C PHE A 229 1.46 0.43 -20.29
N VAL A 230 1.21 0.98 -19.09
CA VAL A 230 1.80 2.25 -18.65
C VAL A 230 3.28 2.06 -18.33
N GLY A 231 3.62 1.06 -17.52
CA GLY A 231 5.02 0.73 -17.21
C GLY A 231 5.82 0.38 -18.45
N TYR A 232 5.24 -0.41 -19.36
CA TYR A 232 5.85 -0.78 -20.64
C TYR A 232 6.13 0.46 -21.51
N TYR A 233 5.16 1.37 -21.65
CA TYR A 233 5.34 2.59 -22.42
C TYR A 233 6.40 3.50 -21.80
N ILE A 234 6.38 3.70 -20.47
CA ILE A 234 7.43 4.46 -19.78
C ILE A 234 8.80 3.83 -20.05
N ALA A 235 8.94 2.50 -20.00
CA ALA A 235 10.19 1.80 -20.26
C ALA A 235 10.75 2.11 -21.67
N THR A 236 9.89 2.24 -22.69
CA THR A 236 10.33 2.60 -24.06
C THR A 236 10.87 4.04 -24.18
N LEU A 237 10.51 4.91 -23.24
CA LEU A 237 10.95 6.31 -23.22
C LEU A 237 12.22 6.53 -22.39
N LEU A 238 12.69 5.52 -21.66
CA LEU A 238 13.85 5.64 -20.80
C LEU A 238 15.16 5.56 -21.62
N PRO A 239 15.98 6.62 -21.62
CA PRO A 239 17.23 6.67 -22.41
C PRO A 239 18.44 6.08 -21.62
N PHE A 240 18.21 5.08 -20.75
CA PHE A 240 19.24 4.60 -19.85
C PHE A 240 19.97 3.38 -20.39
N ASP A 241 21.29 3.52 -20.58
CA ASP A 241 22.18 2.42 -20.92
C ASP A 241 22.36 1.43 -19.75
N ASP A 242 22.27 1.93 -18.50
CA ASP A 242 22.28 1.12 -17.27
C ASP A 242 20.88 0.98 -16.65
N GLY A 243 20.06 0.13 -17.26
CA GLY A 243 18.73 -0.20 -16.77
C GLY A 243 18.74 -0.82 -15.38
N ILE A 244 19.79 -1.57 -15.01
CA ILE A 244 19.90 -2.23 -13.70
C ILE A 244 20.04 -1.18 -12.59
N LEU A 245 20.89 -0.18 -12.76
CA LEU A 245 21.05 0.89 -11.79
C LEU A 245 19.75 1.69 -11.66
N PHE A 246 19.11 2.03 -12.77
CA PHE A 246 17.83 2.72 -12.77
C PHE A 246 16.75 1.95 -12.01
N HIS A 247 16.60 0.65 -12.29
CA HIS A 247 15.64 -0.21 -11.59
C HIS A 247 15.93 -0.27 -10.09
N ARG A 248 17.18 -0.45 -9.68
CA ARG A 248 17.55 -0.47 -8.25
C ARG A 248 17.25 0.84 -7.53
N VAL A 249 17.61 1.97 -8.13
CA VAL A 249 17.37 3.29 -7.54
C VAL A 249 15.87 3.56 -7.43
N SER A 250 15.09 3.32 -8.49
CA SER A 250 13.64 3.52 -8.46
C SER A 250 12.96 2.60 -7.44
N TRP A 251 13.41 1.34 -7.32
CA TRP A 251 12.93 0.39 -6.32
C TRP A 251 13.21 0.87 -4.88
N ILE A 252 14.42 1.35 -4.61
CA ILE A 252 14.78 1.90 -3.30
C ILE A 252 13.92 3.12 -2.97
N LEU A 253 13.75 4.05 -3.92
CA LEU A 253 12.92 5.24 -3.74
C LEU A 253 11.46 4.88 -3.47
N HIS A 254 10.92 3.91 -4.20
CA HIS A 254 9.56 3.42 -3.96
C HIS A 254 9.41 2.80 -2.57
N THR A 255 10.34 1.95 -2.18
CA THR A 255 10.37 1.29 -0.87
C THR A 255 10.48 2.31 0.28
N VAL A 256 11.39 3.28 0.16
CA VAL A 256 11.54 4.37 1.15
C VAL A 256 10.26 5.20 1.25
N SER A 257 9.62 5.52 0.12
CA SER A 257 8.35 6.25 0.15
C SER A 257 7.24 5.49 0.87
N PHE A 258 7.20 4.17 0.74
CA PHE A 258 6.26 3.32 1.48
C PHE A 258 6.56 3.31 2.99
N PHE A 259 7.82 3.22 3.40
CA PHE A 259 8.18 3.32 4.82
C PHE A 259 7.80 4.69 5.40
N LEU A 260 8.06 5.77 4.68
CA LEU A 260 7.64 7.11 5.07
C LEU A 260 6.12 7.21 5.18
N PHE A 261 5.38 6.62 4.24
CA PHE A 261 3.93 6.54 4.32
C PHE A 261 3.45 5.84 5.60
N LEU A 262 4.03 4.69 5.97
CA LEU A 262 3.68 3.99 7.21
C LEU A 262 3.94 4.84 8.47
N LEU A 263 5.02 5.61 8.50
CA LEU A 263 5.35 6.50 9.62
C LEU A 263 4.43 7.73 9.69
N VAL A 264 4.05 8.28 8.54
CA VAL A 264 3.18 9.46 8.42
C VAL A 264 1.71 9.11 8.66
N LEU A 265 1.27 7.90 8.29
CA LEU A 265 -0.11 7.44 8.37
C LEU A 265 -0.78 7.69 9.74
N PRO A 266 -0.21 7.27 10.89
CA PRO A 266 -0.85 7.48 12.19
C PRO A 266 -0.80 8.93 12.67
N GLN A 267 0.07 9.77 12.10
CA GLN A 267 0.31 11.15 12.54
C GLN A 267 -0.44 12.19 11.71
N SER A 268 -0.77 11.85 10.45
CA SER A 268 -1.42 12.75 9.50
C SER A 268 -2.95 12.59 9.48
N LYS A 269 -3.59 13.31 8.56
CA LYS A 269 -5.02 13.15 8.25
C LYS A 269 -5.34 11.77 7.66
N LEU A 270 -4.35 11.04 7.14
CA LEU A 270 -4.54 9.68 6.60
C LEU A 270 -4.97 8.64 7.65
N ARG A 271 -4.79 8.93 8.94
CA ARG A 271 -5.22 8.03 10.02
C ARG A 271 -6.69 7.58 9.93
N HIS A 272 -7.56 8.39 9.28
CA HIS A 272 -8.97 8.02 9.07
C HIS A 272 -9.16 6.75 8.23
N ILE A 273 -8.12 6.27 7.54
CA ILE A 273 -8.15 4.99 6.80
C ILE A 273 -8.29 3.82 7.78
N VAL A 274 -7.74 3.97 9.00
CA VAL A 274 -7.71 2.92 10.03
C VAL A 274 -8.68 3.20 11.18
N THR A 275 -9.03 4.46 11.43
CA THR A 275 -9.89 4.92 12.55
C THR A 275 -11.21 5.47 12.05
#